data_66a453c410846faca95779d650fa5fe3
#
_entry.id   66a453c410846faca95779d650fa5fe3
#
_cell.length_a   1.000
_cell.length_b   1.000
_cell.length_c   1.000
_cell.angle_alpha   90.00
_cell.angle_beta   90.00
_cell.angle_gamma   90.00
#
_symmetry.space_group_name_H-M   'P 1'
#
loop_
_entity.id
_entity.type
_entity.pdbx_description
1 polymer ?
#
loop_
_entity_poly.entity_id
_entity_poly.type
_entity_poly.pdbx_seq_one_letter_code
_entity_poly.pdbx_strand_id
1 'polypeptide(L)'
;MIGKKKAKDVQFFREVSDASFDETGNKKRKRNYHDEDELEQEQEERKRRADLNKYFKAFSDKIAEASNNRLEVDIPFRELGFQGVPFRSNVLLQPTTDTLVFLTEPPFLVLTLSEIEIAHLERVQ
;
A
#
# COMPACT_ATOMS: atom_id res chain seq x y z
N MET A 1 18.46 -14.77 -3.46
CA MET A 1 17.75 -16.07 -3.36
C MET A 1 17.16 -16.18 -1.98
N ILE A 2 15.90 -16.54 -1.89
CA ILE A 2 15.25 -16.80 -0.61
C ILE A 2 15.12 -18.33 -0.49
N GLY A 3 15.92 -18.93 0.41
CA GLY A 3 16.04 -20.38 0.49
C GLY A 3 16.57 -20.96 -0.83
N LYS A 4 15.91 -22.00 -1.35
CA LYS A 4 16.26 -22.66 -2.64
C LYS A 4 15.56 -22.05 -3.86
N LYS A 5 14.70 -21.04 -3.68
CA LYS A 5 13.92 -20.43 -4.76
C LYS A 5 14.52 -19.09 -5.19
N LYS A 6 14.55 -18.85 -6.51
CA LYS A 6 14.84 -17.52 -7.05
C LYS A 6 13.57 -16.69 -6.93
N ALA A 7 13.65 -15.55 -6.27
CA ALA A 7 12.60 -14.55 -6.25
C ALA A 7 13.05 -13.32 -7.05
N LYS A 8 12.16 -12.75 -7.84
CA LYS A 8 12.40 -11.50 -8.53
C LYS A 8 12.07 -10.31 -7.62
N ASP A 9 11.02 -10.46 -6.82
CA ASP A 9 10.47 -9.42 -6.00
C ASP A 9 10.38 -9.88 -4.55
N VAL A 10 10.54 -8.97 -3.62
CA VAL A 10 10.40 -9.19 -2.19
C VAL A 10 9.47 -8.14 -1.64
N GLN A 11 8.41 -8.57 -0.99
CA GLN A 11 7.47 -7.70 -0.32
C GLN A 11 7.53 -7.95 1.19
N PHE A 12 7.70 -6.87 1.95
CA PHE A 12 7.58 -6.92 3.40
C PHE A 12 6.12 -6.81 3.78
N PHE A 13 5.66 -7.78 4.53
CA PHE A 13 4.27 -7.90 4.94
C PHE A 13 4.17 -7.98 6.46
N ARG A 14 3.18 -7.32 7.01
CA ARG A 14 2.80 -7.46 8.41
C ARG A 14 1.31 -7.73 8.47
N GLU A 15 0.95 -8.84 9.06
CA GLU A 15 -0.44 -9.19 9.34
C GLU A 15 -0.96 -8.30 10.46
N VAL A 16 -2.05 -7.60 10.19
CA VAL A 16 -2.83 -6.93 11.23
C VAL A 16 -3.79 -8.00 11.73
N SER A 17 -3.47 -8.65 12.83
CA SER A 17 -4.39 -9.58 13.46
C SER A 17 -5.65 -8.82 13.85
N ASP A 18 -6.76 -9.14 13.21
CA ASP A 18 -8.08 -8.82 13.68
C ASP A 18 -8.33 -9.59 14.98
N ALA A 19 -7.83 -9.04 16.07
CA ALA A 19 -8.03 -9.62 17.40
C ALA A 19 -9.47 -9.41 17.93
N SER A 20 -10.46 -9.36 17.05
CA SER A 20 -11.86 -9.22 17.44
C SER A 20 -12.85 -10.01 16.60
N PHE A 21 -12.39 -11.11 15.98
CA PHE A 21 -13.35 -12.14 15.60
C PHE A 21 -13.45 -13.14 16.74
N ASP A 22 -14.07 -12.71 17.84
CA ASP A 22 -14.45 -13.61 18.92
C ASP A 22 -15.63 -14.44 18.42
N GLU A 23 -15.34 -15.69 18.14
CA GLU A 23 -16.24 -16.73 17.63
C GLU A 23 -17.21 -17.21 18.71
N THR A 24 -17.65 -16.31 19.59
CA THR A 24 -18.72 -16.60 20.55
C THR A 24 -20.00 -15.94 20.09
N GLY A 25 -20.75 -16.74 19.31
CA GLY A 25 -22.11 -16.43 18.92
C GLY A 25 -23.01 -16.07 20.10
N ASN A 26 -23.20 -14.80 20.31
CA ASN A 26 -24.33 -14.31 21.06
C ASN A 26 -24.99 -13.14 20.31
N LYS A 27 -25.89 -13.54 19.40
CA LYS A 27 -26.87 -12.64 18.80
C LYS A 27 -27.75 -12.06 19.90
N LYS A 28 -27.34 -10.97 20.54
CA LYS A 28 -28.27 -10.08 21.20
C LYS A 28 -28.65 -8.98 20.22
N ARG A 29 -29.89 -9.14 19.69
CA ARG A 29 -30.63 -8.07 19.01
C ARG A 29 -30.63 -6.83 19.91
N LYS A 30 -29.85 -5.80 19.58
CA LYS A 30 -30.04 -4.44 20.07
C LYS A 30 -30.38 -3.56 18.88
N ARG A 31 -31.63 -3.16 18.86
CA ARG A 31 -32.16 -2.10 18.00
C ARG A 31 -31.54 -0.76 18.43
N ASN A 32 -31.20 0.08 17.45
CA ASN A 32 -30.96 1.50 17.58
C ASN A 32 -29.69 1.97 18.32
N TYR A 33 -28.49 1.63 17.81
CA TYR A 33 -27.26 2.43 18.05
C TYR A 33 -26.30 2.22 16.87
N HIS A 34 -26.77 2.48 15.66
CA HIS A 34 -26.01 2.12 14.45
C HIS A 34 -24.98 3.20 14.05
N ASP A 35 -25.09 4.41 14.57
CA ASP A 35 -24.29 5.54 14.13
C ASP A 35 -23.02 5.75 14.99
N GLU A 36 -23.08 5.46 16.28
CA GLU A 36 -21.92 5.61 17.18
C GLU A 36 -20.92 4.46 17.05
N ASP A 37 -21.41 3.24 16.90
CA ASP A 37 -20.56 2.05 16.74
C ASP A 37 -19.80 2.07 15.41
N GLU A 38 -20.40 2.61 14.33
CA GLU A 38 -19.73 2.78 13.03
C GLU A 38 -18.62 3.83 13.08
N LEU A 39 -18.85 4.94 13.78
CA LEU A 39 -17.84 5.98 13.97
C LEU A 39 -16.65 5.50 14.81
N GLU A 40 -16.91 4.71 15.85
CA GLU A 40 -15.83 4.12 16.66
C GLU A 40 -14.99 3.12 15.84
N GLN A 41 -15.65 2.27 15.05
CA GLN A 41 -14.96 1.32 14.17
C GLN A 41 -14.12 2.04 13.12
N GLU A 42 -14.64 3.10 12.50
CA GLU A 42 -13.89 3.89 11.54
C GLU A 42 -12.67 4.59 12.18
N GLN A 43 -12.81 5.10 13.39
CA GLN A 43 -11.71 5.71 14.13
C GLN A 43 -10.63 4.68 14.50
N GLU A 44 -11.03 3.50 14.95
CA GLU A 44 -10.09 2.41 15.23
C GLU A 44 -9.37 1.95 13.97
N GLU A 45 -10.06 1.82 12.85
CA GLU A 45 -9.44 1.44 11.58
C GLU A 45 -8.44 2.50 11.10
N ARG A 46 -8.78 3.78 11.21
CA ARG A 46 -7.85 4.88 10.92
C ARG A 46 -6.61 4.83 11.81
N LYS A 47 -6.78 4.56 13.10
CA LYS A 47 -5.70 4.42 14.05
C LYS A 47 -4.80 3.24 13.70
N ARG A 48 -5.37 2.08 13.41
CA ARG A 48 -4.63 0.90 12.97
C ARG A 48 -3.81 1.16 11.70
N ARG A 49 -4.40 1.83 10.71
CA ARG A 49 -3.70 2.23 9.48
C ARG A 49 -2.55 3.21 9.76
N ALA A 50 -2.78 4.19 10.65
CA ALA A 50 -1.75 5.15 11.03
C ALA A 50 -0.59 4.46 11.76
N ASP A 51 -0.87 3.54 12.68
CA ASP A 51 0.13 2.77 13.40
C ASP A 51 0.92 1.86 12.43
N LEU A 52 0.25 1.20 11.50
CA LEU A 52 0.90 0.38 10.47
C LEU A 52 1.85 1.21 9.60
N ASN A 53 1.40 2.38 9.14
CA ASN A 53 2.22 3.30 8.35
C ASN A 53 3.44 3.78 9.16
N LYS A 54 3.27 4.06 10.45
CA LYS A 54 4.36 4.43 11.34
C LYS A 54 5.39 3.31 11.50
N TYR A 55 4.95 2.07 11.62
CA TYR A 55 5.85 0.92 11.69
C TYR A 55 6.64 0.73 10.40
N PHE A 56 5.99 0.81 9.24
CA PHE A 56 6.68 0.69 7.96
C PHE A 56 7.65 1.83 7.72
N LYS A 57 7.28 3.06 8.10
CA LYS A 57 8.18 4.20 8.04
C LYS A 57 9.42 3.99 8.91
N ALA A 58 9.24 3.62 10.17
CA ALA A 58 10.37 3.34 11.07
C ALA A 58 11.25 2.18 10.57
N PHE A 59 10.67 1.19 9.91
CA PHE A 59 11.42 0.11 9.28
C PHE A 59 12.23 0.61 8.08
N SER A 60 11.63 1.44 7.23
CA SER A 60 12.29 2.05 6.08
C SER A 60 13.46 2.94 6.50
N ASP A 61 13.26 3.76 7.54
CA ASP A 61 14.30 4.62 8.10
C ASP A 61 15.51 3.81 8.60
N LYS A 62 15.25 2.66 9.25
CA LYS A 62 16.30 1.74 9.68
C LYS A 62 17.06 1.10 8.52
N ILE A 63 16.37 0.78 7.41
CA ILE A 63 17.03 0.27 6.21
C ILE A 63 17.93 1.35 5.60
N ALA A 64 17.45 2.58 5.49
CA ALA A 64 18.23 3.70 5.00
C ALA A 64 19.49 3.92 5.86
N GLU A 65 19.35 3.92 7.18
CA GLU A 65 20.46 4.03 8.14
C GLU A 65 21.46 2.87 7.99
N ALA A 66 20.98 1.64 7.93
CA ALA A 66 21.81 0.45 7.76
C ALA A 66 22.58 0.43 6.43
N SER A 67 22.07 1.10 5.41
CA SER A 67 22.73 1.27 4.13
C SER A 67 23.74 2.43 4.09
N ASN A 68 23.97 3.13 5.19
CA ASN A 68 24.71 4.39 5.26
C ASN A 68 24.13 5.48 4.36
N ASN A 69 22.81 5.59 4.32
CA ASN A 69 22.03 6.53 3.50
C ASN A 69 22.30 6.39 1.98
N ARG A 70 22.69 5.21 1.53
CA ARG A 70 22.81 4.91 0.09
C ARG A 70 21.47 4.57 -0.55
N LEU A 71 20.51 4.12 0.26
CA LEU A 71 19.16 3.83 -0.17
C LEU A 71 18.24 4.93 0.32
N GLU A 72 17.54 5.55 -0.60
CA GLU A 72 16.48 6.49 -0.31
C GLU A 72 15.15 5.75 -0.34
N VAL A 73 14.24 6.14 0.57
CA VAL A 73 12.89 5.59 0.61
C VAL A 73 11.98 6.49 -0.19
N ASP A 74 11.47 5.97 -1.30
CA ASP A 74 10.53 6.67 -2.15
C ASP A 74 9.09 6.26 -1.78
N ILE A 75 8.21 7.24 -1.62
CA ILE A 75 6.83 7.03 -1.17
C ILE A 75 5.87 7.45 -2.30
N PRO A 76 4.96 6.56 -2.71
CA PRO A 76 3.98 6.90 -3.74
C PRO A 76 3.04 8.02 -3.32
N PHE A 77 2.81 8.97 -4.23
CA PHE A 77 1.79 10.01 -4.09
C PHE A 77 0.42 9.44 -4.45
N ARG A 78 -0.30 8.93 -3.46
CA ARG A 78 -1.60 8.26 -3.66
C ARG A 78 -2.65 9.17 -4.29
N GLU A 79 -2.62 10.45 -3.98
CA GLU A 79 -3.55 11.45 -4.50
C GLU A 79 -3.37 11.72 -6.00
N LEU A 80 -2.18 11.45 -6.52
CA LEU A 80 -1.85 11.58 -7.93
C LEU A 80 -2.01 10.27 -8.71
N GLY A 81 -2.54 9.24 -8.07
CA GLY A 81 -2.79 7.95 -8.70
C GLY A 81 -3.83 8.05 -9.81
N PHE A 82 -3.62 7.33 -10.88
CA PHE A 82 -4.52 7.26 -12.02
C PHE A 82 -4.68 5.84 -12.52
N GLN A 83 -5.80 5.58 -13.20
CA GLN A 83 -6.07 4.27 -13.78
C GLN A 83 -5.33 4.13 -15.10
N GLY A 84 -4.68 2.99 -15.29
CA GLY A 84 -3.97 2.67 -16.50
C GLY A 84 -3.98 1.18 -16.80
N VAL A 85 -3.57 0.82 -18.01
CA VAL A 85 -3.56 -0.58 -18.50
C VAL A 85 -2.14 -0.91 -18.98
N PRO A 86 -1.18 -1.05 -18.06
CA PRO A 86 0.20 -1.35 -18.45
C PRO A 86 0.35 -2.77 -19.04
N PHE A 87 -0.56 -3.67 -18.71
CA PHE A 87 -0.58 -5.05 -19.21
C PHE A 87 -1.90 -5.35 -19.89
N ARG A 88 -2.82 -6.06 -19.22
CA ARG A 88 -4.14 -6.43 -19.76
C ARG A 88 -5.30 -6.07 -18.84
N SER A 89 -5.00 -5.63 -17.62
CA SER A 89 -5.97 -5.24 -16.62
C SER A 89 -5.84 -3.76 -16.29
N ASN A 90 -6.97 -3.17 -15.93
CA ASN A 90 -6.99 -1.80 -15.43
C ASN A 90 -6.50 -1.79 -13.98
N VAL A 91 -5.45 -1.03 -13.72
CA VAL A 91 -4.78 -0.97 -12.42
C VAL A 91 -4.51 0.47 -12.01
N LEU A 92 -4.41 0.71 -10.70
CA LEU A 92 -4.06 2.01 -10.16
C LEU A 92 -2.55 2.21 -10.22
N LEU A 93 -2.11 3.08 -11.10
CA LEU A 93 -0.72 3.52 -11.20
C LEU A 93 -0.49 4.70 -10.24
N GLN A 94 0.58 4.65 -9.50
CA GLN A 94 0.93 5.70 -8.54
C GLN A 94 2.32 6.25 -8.86
N PRO A 95 2.44 7.57 -9.05
CA PRO A 95 3.74 8.19 -9.21
C PRO A 95 4.46 8.31 -7.86
N THR A 96 5.77 8.22 -7.91
CA THR A 96 6.67 8.60 -6.83
C THR A 96 7.51 9.79 -7.30
N THR A 97 8.55 10.17 -6.58
CA THR A 97 9.45 11.23 -7.00
C THR A 97 10.15 10.90 -8.33
N ASP A 98 10.61 9.66 -8.47
CA ASP A 98 11.46 9.26 -9.60
C ASP A 98 10.87 8.10 -10.44
N THR A 99 9.76 7.50 -10.00
CA THR A 99 9.21 6.30 -10.63
C THR A 99 7.69 6.35 -10.76
N LEU A 100 7.16 5.52 -11.66
CA LEU A 100 5.75 5.18 -11.74
C LEU A 100 5.60 3.73 -11.33
N VAL A 101 4.76 3.46 -10.32
CA VAL A 101 4.67 2.14 -9.73
C VAL A 101 3.26 1.58 -9.68
N PHE A 102 3.16 0.26 -9.80
CA PHE A 102 2.01 -0.54 -9.43
C PHE A 102 2.51 -1.78 -8.69
N LEU A 103 2.21 -1.86 -7.39
CA LEU A 103 2.76 -2.88 -6.48
C LEU A 103 1.69 -3.65 -5.71
N THR A 104 0.42 -3.50 -6.09
CA THR A 104 -0.70 -4.14 -5.38
C THR A 104 -0.79 -5.62 -5.70
N GLU A 105 -0.72 -5.97 -6.99
CA GLU A 105 -0.87 -7.34 -7.47
C GLU A 105 0.14 -7.64 -8.57
N PRO A 106 0.64 -8.89 -8.67
CA PRO A 106 1.50 -9.27 -9.79
C PRO A 106 0.72 -9.32 -11.12
N PRO A 107 1.33 -8.94 -12.24
CA PRO A 107 2.72 -8.52 -12.39
C PRO A 107 2.96 -7.08 -11.91
N PHE A 108 3.98 -6.89 -11.07
CA PHE A 108 4.35 -5.57 -10.58
C PHE A 108 4.98 -4.72 -11.68
N LEU A 109 4.70 -3.41 -11.64
CA LEU A 109 5.32 -2.42 -12.53
C LEU A 109 6.16 -1.45 -11.69
N VAL A 110 7.40 -1.26 -12.11
CA VAL A 110 8.25 -0.16 -11.65
C VAL A 110 8.90 0.44 -12.89
N LEU A 111 8.55 1.68 -13.21
CA LEU A 111 9.07 2.39 -14.36
C LEU A 111 9.75 3.67 -13.88
N THR A 112 11.05 3.80 -14.17
CA THR A 112 11.80 5.01 -13.84
C THR A 112 11.41 6.13 -14.79
N LEU A 113 11.07 7.30 -14.25
CA LEU A 113 10.58 8.42 -15.07
C LEU A 113 11.63 8.90 -16.08
N SER A 114 12.92 8.79 -15.75
CA SER A 114 14.02 9.12 -16.67
C SER A 114 14.15 8.16 -17.87
N GLU A 115 13.53 6.98 -17.82
CA GLU A 115 13.51 6.03 -18.93
C GLU A 115 12.36 6.29 -19.92
N ILE A 116 11.46 7.24 -19.58
CA ILE A 116 10.35 7.61 -20.45
C ILE A 116 10.87 8.60 -21.50
N GLU A 117 10.86 8.20 -22.75
CA GLU A 117 11.27 9.06 -23.86
C GLU A 117 10.12 9.95 -24.35
N ILE A 118 8.90 9.42 -24.37
CA ILE A 118 7.73 10.12 -24.93
C ILE A 118 6.51 9.84 -24.04
N ALA A 119 5.81 10.90 -23.66
CA ALA A 119 4.49 10.82 -23.05
C ALA A 119 3.46 11.49 -23.99
N HIS A 120 2.47 10.72 -24.43
CA HIS A 120 1.37 11.22 -25.25
C HIS A 120 0.09 11.23 -24.43
N LEU A 121 -0.46 12.41 -24.24
CA LEU A 121 -1.70 12.63 -23.49
C LEU A 121 -2.87 12.77 -24.47
N GLU A 122 -3.69 11.73 -24.56
CA GLU A 122 -4.91 11.76 -25.36
C GLU A 122 -6.09 12.19 -24.48
N ARG A 123 -6.92 13.09 -25.03
CA ARG A 123 -8.20 13.50 -24.44
C ARG A 123 -8.11 13.96 -22.98
N VAL A 124 -7.11 14.77 -22.67
CA VAL A 124 -7.07 15.50 -21.41
C VAL A 124 -8.17 16.55 -21.43
N GLN A 125 -9.16 16.40 -20.55
CA GLN A 125 -10.20 17.40 -20.31
C GLN A 125 -9.82 18.27 -19.11
#